data_ada8a5bc2c5a86e44c2579510791062b
#
_entry.id   ada8a5bc2c5a86e44c2579510791062b
#
_cell.length_a   1.000
_cell.length_b   1.000
_cell.length_c   1.000
_cell.angle_alpha   90.00
_cell.angle_beta   90.00
_cell.angle_gamma   90.00
#
_symmetry.space_group_name_H-M   'P 1'
#
loop_
_entity.id
_entity.type
_entity.pdbx_description
1 polymer ?
#
loop_
_entity_poly.entity_id
_entity_poly.type
_entity_poly.pdbx_seq_one_letter_code
_entity_poly.pdbx_strand_id
1 'polypeptide(L)'
;MERESQPARTGLTQALALNNDIWRASFYRFCQLLEQENPDGPKLGTTSHPGDDPVRFRPWPGMGFPVSTLKAVEIDEDRPTLPPTIRTTFLGMYGVDSPLPTSWLDDIVQRREGHEALTSFLDIFSHRITTQYYRIWRKYAYPATFEEGGRDATSQCLLGLVGLGIPGTAEQVATPVSRFLALLGAMRLPTRNAEGIRALVSLLAPNTRALITEPDPVKVHIDNRSGLGAGHRICLSRRAPLGKTAGEACSRLLMTLETADPNEAEGWLPGGVLHTDLLVLLRVYLGYRSDVRLRLTVPVRLLPEPRLGKGRPVQLGRTGLLGLKAGKLSNGRESLTVSLGCYEGLKCAALPPAEDGHYRFE
;
A
#
# COMPACT_ATOMS: atom_id res chain seq x y z
N MET A 1 -35.69 16.61 2.06
CA MET A 1 -35.03 15.96 0.93
C MET A 1 -35.16 14.47 1.14
N GLU A 2 -36.19 13.87 0.59
CA GLU A 2 -36.39 12.41 0.58
C GLU A 2 -35.29 11.81 -0.29
N ARG A 3 -34.51 10.89 0.27
CA ARG A 3 -33.57 10.05 -0.50
C ARG A 3 -34.44 9.15 -1.37
N GLU A 4 -34.42 9.37 -2.67
CA GLU A 4 -34.90 8.38 -3.63
C GLU A 4 -34.27 7.03 -3.28
N SER A 5 -35.11 6.03 -3.05
CA SER A 5 -34.67 4.66 -2.83
C SER A 5 -33.95 4.21 -4.11
N GLN A 6 -32.63 4.01 -4.03
CA GLN A 6 -31.90 3.38 -5.13
C GLN A 6 -32.56 2.03 -5.41
N PRO A 7 -32.80 1.69 -6.70
CA PRO A 7 -33.33 0.38 -7.05
C PRO A 7 -32.41 -0.68 -6.45
N ALA A 8 -33.02 -1.69 -5.83
CA ALA A 8 -32.30 -2.82 -5.25
C ALA A 8 -31.30 -3.34 -6.30
N ARG A 9 -30.02 -3.31 -6.00
CA ARG A 9 -29.00 -3.86 -6.88
C ARG A 9 -29.31 -5.33 -7.08
N THR A 10 -29.60 -5.71 -8.31
CA THR A 10 -29.77 -7.11 -8.69
C THR A 10 -28.51 -7.84 -8.31
N GLY A 11 -28.58 -8.87 -7.48
CA GLY A 11 -27.41 -9.61 -7.04
C GLY A 11 -26.58 -10.13 -8.23
N LEU A 12 -25.25 -10.26 -8.07
CA LEU A 12 -24.33 -10.67 -9.13
C LEU A 12 -24.79 -11.97 -9.81
N THR A 13 -25.23 -12.95 -9.03
CA THR A 13 -25.74 -14.24 -9.51
C THR A 13 -26.99 -14.07 -10.36
N GLN A 14 -27.88 -13.19 -9.97
CA GLN A 14 -29.14 -12.93 -10.69
C GLN A 14 -28.86 -12.15 -11.99
N ALA A 15 -27.95 -11.18 -11.98
CA ALA A 15 -27.54 -10.46 -13.17
C ALA A 15 -26.86 -11.37 -14.20
N LEU A 16 -26.00 -12.31 -13.74
CA LEU A 16 -25.33 -13.29 -14.61
C LEU A 16 -26.29 -14.37 -15.13
N ALA A 17 -27.30 -14.77 -14.35
CA ALA A 17 -28.33 -15.67 -14.81
C ALA A 17 -29.16 -15.06 -15.94
N LEU A 18 -29.57 -13.79 -15.78
CA LEU A 18 -30.36 -13.06 -16.78
C LEU A 18 -29.59 -12.86 -18.09
N ASN A 19 -28.30 -12.57 -18.02
CA ASN A 19 -27.49 -12.26 -19.21
C ASN A 19 -26.83 -13.49 -19.84
N ASN A 20 -26.90 -14.67 -19.19
CA ASN A 20 -26.23 -15.91 -19.61
C ASN A 20 -24.75 -15.77 -19.97
N ASP A 21 -24.06 -14.80 -19.37
CA ASP A 21 -22.66 -14.44 -19.66
C ASP A 21 -21.64 -15.04 -18.67
N ILE A 22 -22.10 -15.90 -17.75
CA ILE A 22 -21.23 -16.49 -16.72
C ILE A 22 -20.03 -17.25 -17.29
N TRP A 23 -20.17 -17.82 -18.49
CA TRP A 23 -19.11 -18.56 -19.16
C TRP A 23 -17.87 -17.71 -19.51
N ARG A 24 -18.00 -16.38 -19.53
CA ARG A 24 -16.89 -15.44 -19.71
C ARG A 24 -16.14 -15.18 -18.41
N ALA A 25 -16.74 -15.46 -17.27
CA ALA A 25 -16.13 -15.22 -15.98
C ALA A 25 -15.17 -16.34 -15.60
N SER A 26 -14.00 -15.98 -15.09
CA SER A 26 -13.13 -16.95 -14.40
C SER A 26 -13.76 -17.34 -13.07
N PHE A 27 -13.70 -18.64 -12.72
CA PHE A 27 -14.17 -19.15 -11.45
C PHE A 27 -13.65 -18.35 -10.24
N TYR A 28 -12.36 -18.07 -10.20
CA TYR A 28 -11.76 -17.34 -9.09
C TYR A 28 -12.29 -15.90 -8.99
N ARG A 29 -12.41 -15.23 -10.13
CA ARG A 29 -12.92 -13.85 -10.16
C ARG A 29 -14.40 -13.79 -9.78
N PHE A 30 -15.18 -14.76 -10.21
CA PHE A 30 -16.58 -14.91 -9.79
C PHE A 30 -16.70 -15.04 -8.27
N CYS A 31 -15.93 -15.95 -7.66
CA CYS A 31 -15.94 -16.15 -6.21
C CYS A 31 -15.49 -14.88 -5.44
N GLN A 32 -14.48 -14.16 -5.95
CA GLN A 32 -14.06 -12.89 -5.36
C GLN A 32 -15.16 -11.83 -5.39
N LEU A 33 -15.82 -11.68 -6.54
CA LEU A 33 -16.92 -10.70 -6.69
C LEU A 33 -18.11 -11.05 -5.78
N LEU A 34 -18.42 -12.34 -5.64
CA LEU A 34 -19.46 -12.80 -4.75
C LEU A 34 -19.18 -12.47 -3.27
N GLU A 35 -17.91 -12.65 -2.83
CA GLU A 35 -17.50 -12.27 -1.47
C GLU A 35 -17.44 -10.74 -1.26
N GLN A 36 -17.16 -9.97 -2.32
CA GLN A 36 -17.19 -8.51 -2.28
C GLN A 36 -18.61 -7.91 -2.25
N GLU A 37 -19.59 -8.63 -2.81
CA GLU A 37 -20.99 -8.22 -2.78
C GLU A 37 -21.56 -8.26 -1.36
N ASN A 38 -21.12 -9.24 -0.56
CA ASN A 38 -21.51 -9.37 0.83
C ASN A 38 -20.28 -9.51 1.75
N PRO A 39 -19.61 -8.40 2.09
CA PRO A 39 -18.38 -8.42 2.88
C PRO A 39 -18.57 -8.99 4.30
N ASP A 40 -19.74 -8.77 4.89
CA ASP A 40 -20.10 -9.21 6.24
C ASP A 40 -20.67 -10.62 6.28
N GLY A 41 -20.93 -11.23 5.12
CA GLY A 41 -21.45 -12.58 5.00
C GLY A 41 -20.38 -13.66 5.23
N PRO A 42 -20.81 -14.92 5.39
CA PRO A 42 -19.88 -16.04 5.52
C PRO A 42 -19.06 -16.20 4.24
N LYS A 43 -17.74 -16.31 4.39
CA LYS A 43 -16.85 -16.59 3.24
C LYS A 43 -17.09 -17.98 2.71
N LEU A 44 -16.96 -18.16 1.40
CA LEU A 44 -17.21 -19.43 0.73
C LEU A 44 -16.45 -20.59 1.39
N GLY A 45 -17.19 -21.66 1.72
CA GLY A 45 -16.68 -22.89 2.32
C GLY A 45 -16.26 -22.77 3.79
N THR A 46 -16.66 -21.71 4.51
CA THR A 46 -16.46 -21.59 5.96
C THR A 46 -17.67 -22.09 6.74
N THR A 47 -18.81 -22.22 6.10
CA THR A 47 -20.07 -22.69 6.71
C THR A 47 -20.03 -24.19 6.99
N SER A 48 -20.77 -24.65 7.99
CA SER A 48 -20.94 -26.05 8.29
C SER A 48 -21.94 -26.72 7.36
N HIS A 49 -22.98 -25.98 6.95
CA HIS A 49 -24.02 -26.48 6.07
C HIS A 49 -23.95 -25.86 4.68
N PRO A 50 -24.03 -26.65 3.61
CA PRO A 50 -24.00 -26.10 2.23
C PRO A 50 -25.18 -25.18 1.91
N GLY A 51 -26.26 -25.23 2.69
CA GLY A 51 -27.41 -24.33 2.55
C GLY A 51 -27.14 -22.88 3.02
N ASP A 52 -26.15 -22.70 3.88
CA ASP A 52 -25.76 -21.39 4.42
C ASP A 52 -24.75 -20.67 3.52
N ASP A 53 -24.19 -21.37 2.54
CA ASP A 53 -23.31 -20.76 1.54
C ASP A 53 -24.13 -19.91 0.55
N PRO A 54 -23.60 -18.78 0.08
CA PRO A 54 -24.31 -17.87 -0.82
C PRO A 54 -24.62 -18.47 -2.20
N VAL A 55 -23.92 -19.52 -2.60
CA VAL A 55 -24.12 -20.26 -3.85
C VAL A 55 -23.85 -21.75 -3.65
N ARG A 56 -24.44 -22.59 -4.50
CA ARG A 56 -24.13 -24.02 -4.62
C ARG A 56 -23.31 -24.29 -5.88
N PHE A 57 -22.18 -24.95 -5.73
CA PHE A 57 -21.41 -25.45 -6.87
C PHE A 57 -21.80 -26.88 -7.18
N ARG A 58 -22.14 -27.14 -8.45
CA ARG A 58 -22.44 -28.46 -8.98
C ARG A 58 -21.70 -28.67 -10.30
N PRO A 59 -21.14 -29.85 -10.57
CA PRO A 59 -20.53 -30.12 -11.86
C PRO A 59 -21.54 -30.07 -13.00
N TRP A 60 -21.04 -29.78 -14.20
CA TRP A 60 -21.81 -29.91 -15.40
C TRP A 60 -21.75 -31.38 -15.86
N PRO A 61 -22.90 -32.06 -16.06
CA PRO A 61 -22.91 -33.50 -16.40
C PRO A 61 -22.43 -33.79 -17.82
N GLY A 62 -22.29 -32.77 -18.67
CA GLY A 62 -21.90 -32.97 -20.07
C GLY A 62 -20.48 -33.53 -20.21
N MET A 63 -20.29 -34.45 -21.18
CA MET A 63 -19.00 -35.07 -21.49
C MET A 63 -18.24 -34.34 -22.61
N GLY A 64 -18.76 -33.23 -23.09
CA GLY A 64 -18.09 -32.38 -24.09
C GLY A 64 -16.92 -31.59 -23.53
N PHE A 65 -15.97 -31.21 -24.40
CA PHE A 65 -14.80 -30.42 -24.02
C PHE A 65 -15.22 -29.09 -23.38
N PRO A 66 -14.72 -28.78 -22.20
CA PRO A 66 -15.08 -27.53 -21.50
C PRO A 66 -14.44 -26.33 -22.15
N VAL A 67 -15.24 -25.33 -22.51
CA VAL A 67 -14.77 -24.06 -23.08
C VAL A 67 -14.43 -23.04 -21.98
N SER A 68 -15.06 -23.17 -20.84
CA SER A 68 -14.94 -22.23 -19.72
C SER A 68 -15.04 -22.97 -18.38
N THR A 69 -14.59 -22.34 -17.30
CA THR A 69 -14.64 -22.92 -15.94
C THR A 69 -16.04 -22.91 -15.33
N LEU A 70 -16.89 -21.98 -15.77
CA LEU A 70 -18.29 -21.85 -15.35
C LEU A 70 -19.19 -21.98 -16.56
N LYS A 71 -20.29 -22.75 -16.44
CA LYS A 71 -21.18 -23.06 -17.56
C LYS A 71 -22.50 -22.33 -17.49
N ALA A 72 -23.18 -22.38 -16.36
CA ALA A 72 -24.51 -21.84 -16.18
C ALA A 72 -24.79 -21.47 -14.72
N VAL A 73 -25.77 -20.59 -14.54
CA VAL A 73 -26.41 -20.31 -13.25
C VAL A 73 -27.82 -20.86 -13.32
N GLU A 74 -28.19 -21.68 -12.35
CA GLU A 74 -29.56 -22.25 -12.23
C GLU A 74 -30.19 -21.70 -10.97
N ILE A 75 -31.35 -21.07 -11.10
CA ILE A 75 -32.17 -20.60 -9.98
C ILE A 75 -33.37 -21.51 -9.88
N ASP A 76 -33.63 -22.03 -8.70
CA ASP A 76 -34.79 -22.84 -8.44
C ASP A 76 -36.05 -21.96 -8.33
N GLU A 77 -36.92 -22.01 -9.33
CA GLU A 77 -38.15 -21.23 -9.37
C GLU A 77 -39.18 -21.65 -8.31
N ASP A 78 -39.18 -22.96 -7.96
CA ASP A 78 -40.08 -23.51 -6.95
C ASP A 78 -39.65 -23.15 -5.53
N ARG A 79 -38.35 -22.93 -5.33
CA ARG A 79 -37.75 -22.64 -4.02
C ARG A 79 -36.76 -21.45 -4.09
N PRO A 80 -37.25 -20.23 -4.27
CA PRO A 80 -36.39 -19.06 -4.45
C PRO A 80 -35.53 -18.69 -3.20
N THR A 81 -35.80 -19.32 -2.06
CA THR A 81 -35.01 -19.18 -0.83
C THR A 81 -33.73 -20.00 -0.83
N LEU A 82 -33.58 -20.96 -1.74
CA LEU A 82 -32.37 -21.76 -1.85
C LEU A 82 -31.27 -20.95 -2.58
N PRO A 83 -30.00 -21.16 -2.19
CA PRO A 83 -28.88 -20.52 -2.87
C PRO A 83 -28.84 -20.96 -4.35
N PRO A 84 -28.54 -20.03 -5.29
CA PRO A 84 -28.44 -20.33 -6.71
C PRO A 84 -27.34 -21.37 -6.97
N THR A 85 -27.59 -22.24 -7.95
CA THR A 85 -26.66 -23.30 -8.35
C THR A 85 -25.78 -22.83 -9.49
N ILE A 86 -24.47 -22.90 -9.31
CA ILE A 86 -23.46 -22.59 -10.32
C ILE A 86 -22.89 -23.89 -10.88
N ARG A 87 -23.00 -24.09 -12.19
CA ARG A 87 -22.46 -25.27 -12.89
C ARG A 87 -20.98 -25.06 -13.23
N THR A 88 -20.12 -25.87 -12.63
CA THR A 88 -18.67 -25.92 -12.88
C THR A 88 -18.30 -26.98 -13.88
N THR A 89 -17.26 -26.78 -14.66
CA THR A 89 -16.78 -27.71 -15.70
C THR A 89 -15.50 -28.43 -15.30
N PHE A 90 -15.06 -28.24 -14.08
CA PHE A 90 -13.81 -28.79 -13.54
C PHE A 90 -14.03 -29.29 -12.10
N LEU A 91 -13.14 -30.14 -11.61
CA LEU A 91 -13.15 -30.72 -10.24
C LEU A 91 -14.48 -31.36 -9.81
N GLY A 92 -15.24 -31.88 -10.76
CA GLY A 92 -16.51 -32.53 -10.45
C GLY A 92 -16.32 -34.00 -10.10
N MET A 93 -17.18 -34.52 -9.21
CA MET A 93 -17.31 -35.96 -9.01
C MET A 93 -17.94 -36.64 -10.22
N TYR A 94 -18.62 -35.88 -11.06
CA TYR A 94 -19.12 -36.34 -12.38
C TYR A 94 -18.83 -35.25 -13.43
N GLY A 95 -18.90 -35.60 -14.70
CA GLY A 95 -18.49 -34.74 -15.81
C GLY A 95 -17.17 -35.21 -16.45
N VAL A 96 -16.47 -34.31 -17.19
CA VAL A 96 -15.31 -34.68 -18.03
C VAL A 96 -14.12 -35.20 -17.20
N ASP A 97 -13.84 -34.60 -16.07
CA ASP A 97 -12.69 -34.93 -15.20
C ASP A 97 -13.05 -35.81 -14.03
N SER A 98 -14.11 -36.64 -14.17
CA SER A 98 -14.62 -37.46 -13.08
C SER A 98 -13.69 -38.64 -12.75
N PRO A 99 -13.44 -38.90 -11.46
CA PRO A 99 -12.74 -40.10 -11.03
C PRO A 99 -13.62 -41.36 -10.98
N LEU A 100 -14.91 -41.20 -11.25
CA LEU A 100 -15.89 -42.29 -11.15
C LEU A 100 -15.91 -43.18 -12.40
N PRO A 101 -16.38 -44.44 -12.29
CA PRO A 101 -16.57 -45.34 -13.42
C PRO A 101 -17.50 -44.73 -14.48
N THR A 102 -17.16 -44.93 -15.75
CA THR A 102 -17.92 -44.40 -16.89
C THR A 102 -19.38 -44.86 -16.93
N SER A 103 -19.70 -46.00 -16.37
CA SER A 103 -21.10 -46.50 -16.28
C SER A 103 -21.98 -45.56 -15.43
N TRP A 104 -21.45 -45.05 -14.32
CA TRP A 104 -22.20 -44.12 -13.47
C TRP A 104 -22.34 -42.75 -14.15
N LEU A 105 -21.32 -42.35 -14.88
CA LEU A 105 -21.35 -41.11 -15.64
C LEU A 105 -22.37 -41.16 -16.77
N ASP A 106 -22.47 -42.33 -17.46
CA ASP A 106 -23.43 -42.55 -18.51
C ASP A 106 -24.88 -42.50 -17.98
N ASP A 107 -25.14 -43.12 -16.82
CA ASP A 107 -26.43 -43.04 -16.14
C ASP A 107 -26.85 -41.61 -15.81
N ILE A 108 -25.91 -40.79 -15.34
CA ILE A 108 -26.15 -39.36 -15.03
C ILE A 108 -26.38 -38.54 -16.30
N VAL A 109 -25.54 -38.73 -17.34
CA VAL A 109 -25.63 -37.97 -18.60
C VAL A 109 -26.90 -38.29 -19.35
N GLN A 110 -27.28 -39.58 -19.41
CA GLN A 110 -28.49 -40.04 -20.09
C GLN A 110 -29.77 -39.89 -19.25
N ARG A 111 -29.63 -39.39 -18.01
CA ARG A 111 -30.77 -39.20 -17.08
C ARG A 111 -31.59 -40.47 -16.89
N ARG A 112 -30.90 -41.60 -16.70
CA ARG A 112 -31.58 -42.88 -16.41
C ARG A 112 -32.33 -42.83 -15.09
N GLU A 113 -33.31 -43.70 -14.92
CA GLU A 113 -34.09 -43.77 -13.67
C GLU A 113 -33.19 -43.96 -12.44
N GLY A 114 -33.39 -43.16 -11.39
CA GLY A 114 -32.56 -43.18 -10.18
C GLY A 114 -31.30 -42.31 -10.21
N HIS A 115 -30.94 -41.69 -11.35
CA HIS A 115 -29.75 -40.81 -11.44
C HIS A 115 -29.81 -39.62 -10.50
N GLU A 116 -31.00 -39.12 -10.16
CA GLU A 116 -31.17 -37.94 -9.31
C GLU A 116 -30.65 -38.15 -7.90
N ALA A 117 -30.91 -39.32 -7.31
CA ALA A 117 -30.40 -39.65 -5.97
C ALA A 117 -28.87 -39.72 -5.95
N LEU A 118 -28.28 -40.36 -6.96
CA LEU A 118 -26.83 -40.45 -7.12
C LEU A 118 -26.22 -39.09 -7.33
N THR A 119 -26.78 -38.27 -8.22
CA THR A 119 -26.30 -36.93 -8.52
C THR A 119 -26.37 -36.05 -7.26
N SER A 120 -27.48 -36.08 -6.53
CA SER A 120 -27.64 -35.30 -5.30
C SER A 120 -26.64 -35.70 -4.22
N PHE A 121 -26.33 -36.97 -4.11
CA PHE A 121 -25.30 -37.47 -3.19
C PHE A 121 -23.91 -36.99 -3.59
N LEU A 122 -23.53 -37.07 -4.86
CA LEU A 122 -22.24 -36.61 -5.37
C LEU A 122 -22.09 -35.09 -5.30
N ASP A 123 -23.19 -34.35 -5.41
CA ASP A 123 -23.20 -32.88 -5.31
C ASP A 123 -22.75 -32.38 -3.95
N ILE A 124 -23.00 -33.13 -2.87
CA ILE A 124 -22.54 -32.76 -1.52
C ILE A 124 -21.03 -32.70 -1.49
N PHE A 125 -20.35 -33.68 -2.06
CA PHE A 125 -18.89 -33.71 -2.11
C PHE A 125 -18.34 -32.72 -3.11
N SER A 126 -18.93 -32.59 -4.28
CA SER A 126 -18.51 -31.68 -5.34
C SER A 126 -18.52 -30.23 -4.85
N HIS A 127 -19.59 -29.83 -4.17
CA HIS A 127 -19.67 -28.47 -3.58
C HIS A 127 -18.55 -28.23 -2.59
N ARG A 128 -18.32 -29.17 -1.67
CA ARG A 128 -17.28 -29.04 -0.65
C ARG A 128 -15.87 -29.01 -1.23
N ILE A 129 -15.59 -29.85 -2.20
CA ILE A 129 -14.30 -29.92 -2.90
C ILE A 129 -14.04 -28.59 -3.63
N THR A 130 -15.02 -28.08 -4.37
CA THR A 130 -14.91 -26.84 -5.13
C THR A 130 -14.69 -25.63 -4.21
N THR A 131 -15.42 -25.54 -3.11
CA THR A 131 -15.24 -24.45 -2.14
C THR A 131 -13.89 -24.53 -1.42
N GLN A 132 -13.42 -25.74 -1.05
CA GLN A 132 -12.08 -25.92 -0.47
C GLN A 132 -10.97 -25.59 -1.48
N TYR A 133 -11.13 -25.94 -2.74
CA TYR A 133 -10.19 -25.58 -3.79
C TYR A 133 -10.06 -24.08 -3.94
N TYR A 134 -11.17 -23.34 -3.93
CA TYR A 134 -11.14 -21.87 -3.91
C TYR A 134 -10.40 -21.32 -2.68
N ARG A 135 -10.66 -21.86 -1.49
CA ARG A 135 -9.98 -21.43 -0.26
C ARG A 135 -8.48 -21.69 -0.30
N ILE A 136 -8.05 -22.82 -0.84
CA ILE A 136 -6.63 -23.14 -1.03
C ILE A 136 -5.99 -22.13 -1.97
N TRP A 137 -6.61 -21.90 -3.14
CA TRP A 137 -6.11 -20.92 -4.09
C TRP A 137 -6.01 -19.51 -3.45
N ARG A 138 -7.05 -19.07 -2.77
CA ARG A 138 -7.09 -17.78 -2.09
C ARG A 138 -5.96 -17.64 -1.09
N LYS A 139 -5.66 -18.68 -0.31
CA LYS A 139 -4.56 -18.67 0.67
C LYS A 139 -3.20 -18.37 0.04
N TYR A 140 -2.97 -18.84 -1.19
CA TYR A 140 -1.70 -18.66 -1.89
C TYR A 140 -1.70 -17.49 -2.87
N ALA A 141 -2.83 -16.88 -3.15
CA ALA A 141 -2.96 -15.72 -4.01
C ALA A 141 -3.00 -14.44 -3.17
N TYR A 142 -1.84 -13.85 -2.88
CA TYR A 142 -1.74 -12.63 -2.05
C TYR A 142 -2.70 -11.50 -2.47
N PRO A 143 -2.87 -11.17 -3.77
CA PRO A 143 -3.83 -10.12 -4.17
C PRO A 143 -5.28 -10.43 -3.79
N ALA A 144 -5.62 -11.73 -3.63
CA ALA A 144 -6.97 -12.16 -3.24
C ALA A 144 -7.20 -12.13 -1.72
N THR A 145 -6.12 -12.20 -0.93
CA THR A 145 -6.18 -12.14 0.54
C THR A 145 -5.92 -10.76 1.10
N PHE A 146 -5.42 -9.84 0.27
CA PHE A 146 -5.09 -8.49 0.71
C PHE A 146 -6.33 -7.77 1.24
N GLU A 147 -6.23 -7.31 2.48
CA GLU A 147 -7.23 -6.46 3.13
C GLU A 147 -6.73 -5.01 3.16
N GLU A 148 -7.66 -4.07 2.98
CA GLU A 148 -7.33 -2.65 2.98
C GLU A 148 -6.62 -2.25 4.29
N GLY A 149 -5.53 -1.51 4.16
CA GLY A 149 -4.66 -1.17 5.28
C GLY A 149 -3.59 -2.22 5.61
N GLY A 150 -3.55 -3.37 4.89
CA GLY A 150 -2.57 -4.43 5.14
C GLY A 150 -2.81 -5.18 6.45
N ARG A 151 -4.07 -5.42 6.80
CA ARG A 151 -4.48 -6.09 8.05
C ARG A 151 -4.48 -7.61 7.95
N ASP A 152 -4.42 -8.15 6.75
CA ASP A 152 -4.36 -9.58 6.51
C ASP A 152 -3.06 -10.20 7.05
N ALA A 153 -3.11 -11.48 7.41
CA ALA A 153 -2.00 -12.19 8.04
C ALA A 153 -0.72 -12.17 7.19
N THR A 154 -0.85 -12.24 5.86
CA THR A 154 0.30 -12.21 4.95
C THR A 154 0.95 -10.83 4.94
N SER A 155 0.15 -9.75 4.85
CA SER A 155 0.63 -8.37 4.94
C SER A 155 1.33 -8.11 6.27
N GLN A 156 0.75 -8.58 7.39
CA GLN A 156 1.36 -8.45 8.72
C GLN A 156 2.70 -9.18 8.82
N CYS A 157 2.81 -10.39 8.25
CA CYS A 157 4.09 -11.09 8.16
C CYS A 157 5.12 -10.31 7.33
N LEU A 158 4.71 -9.75 6.18
CA LEU A 158 5.59 -8.95 5.33
C LEU A 158 6.02 -7.65 6.01
N LEU A 159 5.13 -6.97 6.70
CA LEU A 159 5.43 -5.78 7.51
C LEU A 159 6.35 -6.12 8.69
N GLY A 160 6.23 -7.33 9.25
CA GLY A 160 7.12 -7.83 10.28
C GLY A 160 8.59 -7.87 9.86
N LEU A 161 8.89 -8.10 8.57
CA LEU A 161 10.25 -8.04 8.04
C LEU A 161 10.90 -6.65 8.14
N VAL A 162 10.09 -5.62 8.25
CA VAL A 162 10.53 -4.22 8.39
C VAL A 162 10.37 -3.72 9.84
N GLY A 163 9.82 -4.55 10.74
CA GLY A 163 9.55 -4.19 12.14
C GLY A 163 8.23 -3.46 12.35
N LEU A 164 7.33 -3.44 11.36
CA LEU A 164 6.02 -2.76 11.43
C LEU A 164 4.85 -3.73 11.64
N GLY A 165 5.10 -5.04 11.74
CA GLY A 165 4.07 -6.06 11.94
C GLY A 165 3.65 -6.28 13.40
N ILE A 166 4.10 -5.46 14.33
CA ILE A 166 3.74 -5.56 15.74
C ILE A 166 2.37 -4.88 15.96
N PRO A 167 1.41 -5.55 16.62
CA PRO A 167 0.12 -4.94 16.94
C PRO A 167 0.28 -3.59 17.66
N GLY A 168 -0.50 -2.57 17.27
CA GLY A 168 -0.43 -1.21 17.80
C GLY A 168 0.60 -0.30 17.13
N THR A 169 1.54 -0.82 16.35
CA THR A 169 2.53 0.02 15.64
C THR A 169 1.87 0.89 14.56
N ALA A 170 0.83 0.39 13.91
CA ALA A 170 0.09 1.11 12.86
C ALA A 170 -0.56 2.40 13.40
N GLU A 171 -0.97 2.42 14.66
CA GLU A 171 -1.62 3.58 15.30
C GLU A 171 -0.63 4.70 15.64
N GLN A 172 0.65 4.35 15.76
CA GLN A 172 1.73 5.30 16.05
C GLN A 172 2.35 5.94 14.81
N VAL A 173 1.95 5.46 13.62
CA VAL A 173 2.49 5.91 12.33
C VAL A 173 1.45 6.79 11.64
N ALA A 174 1.80 8.04 11.32
CA ALA A 174 0.89 9.00 10.70
C ALA A 174 0.45 8.60 9.26
N THR A 175 1.28 7.82 8.56
CA THR A 175 0.98 7.35 7.20
C THR A 175 0.42 5.92 7.21
N PRO A 176 -0.48 5.55 6.28
CA PRO A 176 -0.99 4.18 6.19
C PRO A 176 0.13 3.14 6.05
N VAL A 177 0.14 2.16 6.95
CA VAL A 177 1.20 1.13 7.03
C VAL A 177 1.30 0.32 5.74
N SER A 178 0.20 0.14 5.01
CA SER A 178 0.17 -0.53 3.70
C SER A 178 1.11 0.10 2.65
N ARG A 179 1.44 1.38 2.75
CA ARG A 179 2.43 2.04 1.87
C ARG A 179 3.82 1.40 1.97
N PHE A 180 4.18 0.90 3.15
CA PHE A 180 5.47 0.23 3.36
C PHE A 180 5.57 -1.11 2.64
N LEU A 181 4.44 -1.76 2.31
CA LEU A 181 4.45 -2.97 1.50
C LEU A 181 5.02 -2.74 0.10
N ALA A 182 4.73 -1.58 -0.51
CA ALA A 182 5.28 -1.21 -1.81
C ALA A 182 6.80 -0.96 -1.76
N LEU A 183 7.32 -0.61 -0.59
CA LEU A 183 8.73 -0.28 -0.36
C LEU A 183 9.54 -1.41 0.28
N LEU A 184 8.94 -2.60 0.47
CA LEU A 184 9.60 -3.74 1.10
C LEU A 184 10.94 -4.08 0.49
N GLY A 185 11.08 -4.01 -0.83
CA GLY A 185 12.33 -4.26 -1.55
C GLY A 185 13.46 -3.36 -1.10
N ALA A 186 13.18 -2.06 -0.93
CA ALA A 186 14.15 -1.07 -0.48
C ALA A 186 14.37 -1.13 1.04
N MET A 187 13.31 -1.33 1.81
CA MET A 187 13.35 -1.30 3.28
C MET A 187 13.95 -2.55 3.91
N ARG A 188 13.83 -3.70 3.26
CA ARG A 188 14.42 -4.95 3.73
C ARG A 188 15.94 -4.95 3.71
N LEU A 189 16.56 -4.21 2.79
CA LEU A 189 18.01 -4.18 2.67
C LEU A 189 18.64 -3.56 3.93
N PRO A 190 19.69 -4.17 4.50
CA PRO A 190 20.39 -3.60 5.67
C PRO A 190 21.14 -2.32 5.31
N THR A 191 21.57 -2.19 4.06
CA THR A 191 22.22 -0.99 3.53
C THR A 191 21.16 0.02 3.10
N ARG A 192 21.29 1.23 3.61
CA ARG A 192 20.43 2.37 3.20
C ARG A 192 21.15 3.15 2.11
N ASN A 193 20.52 3.31 0.97
CA ASN A 193 21.09 3.95 -0.21
C ASN A 193 20.20 5.11 -0.70
N ALA A 194 20.78 5.96 -1.55
CA ALA A 194 20.08 7.09 -2.14
C ALA A 194 18.89 6.66 -3.01
N GLU A 195 18.95 5.49 -3.64
CA GLU A 195 17.88 4.95 -4.47
C GLU A 195 16.64 4.60 -3.66
N GLY A 196 16.81 4.02 -2.47
CA GLY A 196 15.71 3.78 -1.56
C GLY A 196 15.01 5.06 -1.13
N ILE A 197 15.77 6.15 -0.86
CA ILE A 197 15.17 7.45 -0.54
C ILE A 197 14.41 8.02 -1.74
N ARG A 198 14.94 7.89 -2.98
CA ARG A 198 14.21 8.29 -4.19
C ARG A 198 12.91 7.51 -4.36
N ALA A 199 12.92 6.22 -4.06
CA ALA A 199 11.72 5.40 -4.11
C ALA A 199 10.66 5.84 -3.08
N LEU A 200 11.06 6.25 -1.86
CA LEU A 200 10.16 6.84 -0.87
C LEU A 200 9.46 8.09 -1.40
N VAL A 201 10.23 9.01 -1.98
CA VAL A 201 9.67 10.26 -2.53
C VAL A 201 8.76 9.98 -3.71
N SER A 202 9.16 9.11 -4.63
CA SER A 202 8.37 8.74 -5.81
C SER A 202 7.04 8.07 -5.44
N LEU A 203 6.99 7.33 -4.32
CA LEU A 203 5.75 6.75 -3.80
C LEU A 203 4.77 7.81 -3.27
N LEU A 204 5.31 8.83 -2.60
CA LEU A 204 4.50 9.92 -2.04
C LEU A 204 4.02 10.90 -3.09
N ALA A 205 4.92 11.28 -4.01
CA ALA A 205 4.70 12.31 -5.00
C ALA A 205 5.40 11.93 -6.33
N PRO A 206 4.65 11.33 -7.28
CA PRO A 206 5.21 10.83 -8.52
C PRO A 206 5.77 11.94 -9.44
N ASN A 207 5.29 13.19 -9.32
CA ASN A 207 5.75 14.33 -10.09
C ASN A 207 6.95 15.06 -9.43
N THR A 208 7.40 14.60 -8.25
CA THR A 208 8.55 15.16 -7.54
C THR A 208 9.79 14.32 -7.77
N ARG A 209 10.87 14.96 -8.20
CA ARG A 209 12.19 14.34 -8.31
C ARG A 209 13.01 14.60 -7.05
N ALA A 210 13.58 13.55 -6.45
CA ALA A 210 14.51 13.69 -5.33
C ALA A 210 15.96 13.60 -5.80
N LEU A 211 16.73 14.64 -5.56
CA LEU A 211 18.18 14.68 -5.74
C LEU A 211 18.84 14.52 -4.39
N ILE A 212 19.70 13.52 -4.26
CA ILE A 212 20.41 13.22 -3.02
C ILE A 212 21.89 13.47 -3.24
N THR A 213 22.46 14.33 -2.39
CA THR A 213 23.88 14.68 -2.41
C THR A 213 24.52 14.19 -1.12
N GLU A 214 25.53 13.37 -1.25
CA GLU A 214 26.34 12.82 -0.18
C GLU A 214 27.81 13.17 -0.44
N PRO A 215 28.54 13.67 0.57
CA PRO A 215 28.15 14.09 1.91
C PRO A 215 27.62 15.53 1.97
N ASP A 216 26.84 15.87 3.03
CA ASP A 216 26.55 17.27 3.40
C ASP A 216 27.32 17.62 4.68
N PRO A 217 28.45 18.32 4.61
CA PRO A 217 29.31 18.56 5.75
C PRO A 217 28.65 19.45 6.82
N VAL A 218 28.78 19.02 8.07
CA VAL A 218 28.26 19.71 9.25
C VAL A 218 29.41 20.20 10.12
N LYS A 219 29.28 21.39 10.69
CA LYS A 219 30.21 21.85 11.73
C LYS A 219 29.74 21.36 13.09
N VAL A 220 30.51 20.50 13.70
CA VAL A 220 30.24 19.92 15.04
C VAL A 220 31.13 20.60 16.07
N HIS A 221 30.56 20.88 17.23
CA HIS A 221 31.34 21.46 18.36
C HIS A 221 32.16 20.35 19.01
N ILE A 222 33.40 20.67 19.38
CA ILE A 222 34.34 19.74 20.03
C ILE A 222 34.34 20.06 21.52
N ASP A 223 33.78 19.17 22.33
CA ASP A 223 33.70 19.31 23.78
C ASP A 223 35.07 19.10 24.45
N ASN A 224 35.82 18.07 24.01
CA ASN A 224 37.17 17.76 24.53
C ASN A 224 38.26 18.37 23.63
N ARG A 225 38.58 19.62 23.86
CA ARG A 225 39.59 20.33 23.10
C ARG A 225 40.97 19.97 23.62
N SER A 226 41.87 19.74 22.68
CA SER A 226 43.28 19.67 23.00
C SER A 226 43.89 21.07 22.95
N GLY A 227 44.28 21.62 24.08
CA GLY A 227 44.91 22.96 24.18
C GLY A 227 46.44 22.85 24.23
N LEU A 228 47.12 23.80 23.62
CA LEU A 228 48.57 24.00 23.77
C LEU A 228 48.87 24.66 25.14
N GLY A 229 48.70 23.92 26.22
CA GLY A 229 48.93 24.43 27.58
C GLY A 229 49.85 23.53 28.36
N ALA A 230 50.51 24.07 29.41
CA ALA A 230 51.54 23.39 30.20
C ALA A 230 51.10 22.07 30.87
N GLY A 231 49.83 21.73 30.89
CA GLY A 231 49.27 20.51 31.46
C GLY A 231 48.84 19.44 30.48
N HIS A 232 48.80 19.68 29.17
CA HIS A 232 48.32 18.74 28.17
C HIS A 232 49.36 18.40 27.13
N ARG A 233 49.89 17.18 27.18
CA ARG A 233 50.81 16.69 26.13
C ARG A 233 49.99 16.31 24.90
N ILE A 234 50.02 17.14 23.86
CA ILE A 234 49.48 16.86 22.54
C ILE A 234 50.43 15.94 21.81
N CYS A 235 50.00 14.70 21.51
CA CYS A 235 50.73 13.77 20.69
C CYS A 235 50.09 13.69 19.30
N LEU A 236 50.87 13.86 18.24
CA LEU A 236 50.41 13.70 16.85
C LEU A 236 49.83 12.31 16.57
N SER A 237 50.36 11.29 17.25
CA SER A 237 49.87 9.92 17.17
C SER A 237 48.42 9.74 17.68
N ARG A 238 47.93 10.62 18.55
CA ARG A 238 46.56 10.58 19.08
C ARG A 238 45.58 11.43 18.27
N ARG A 239 46.01 12.00 17.15
CA ARG A 239 45.16 12.85 16.26
C ARG A 239 44.32 13.86 17.05
N ALA A 240 44.95 14.52 18.03
CA ALA A 240 44.26 15.43 18.92
C ALA A 240 43.58 16.59 18.12
N PRO A 241 42.24 16.79 18.30
CA PRO A 241 41.54 17.85 17.56
C PRO A 241 41.97 19.23 18.05
N LEU A 242 42.34 20.08 17.09
CA LEU A 242 42.71 21.49 17.35
C LEU A 242 41.50 22.37 16.97
N GLY A 243 41.13 23.28 17.88
CA GLY A 243 40.04 24.23 17.64
C GLY A 243 38.73 23.92 18.34
N LYS A 244 37.73 24.76 18.11
CA LYS A 244 36.40 24.67 18.73
C LYS A 244 35.41 23.88 17.92
N THR A 245 35.63 23.73 16.62
CA THR A 245 34.71 23.07 15.67
C THR A 245 35.48 22.18 14.74
N ALA A 246 34.87 21.06 14.36
CA ALA A 246 35.35 20.15 13.32
C ALA A 246 34.29 20.01 12.22
N GLY A 247 34.73 19.71 11.02
CA GLY A 247 33.83 19.31 9.93
C GLY A 247 33.54 17.82 10.00
N GLU A 248 32.29 17.46 10.15
CA GLU A 248 31.80 16.08 10.03
C GLU A 248 31.11 15.93 8.68
N ALA A 249 31.47 14.90 7.91
CA ALA A 249 30.96 14.70 6.57
C ALA A 249 30.04 13.47 6.43
N CYS A 250 30.02 12.58 7.42
CA CYS A 250 29.37 11.28 7.30
C CYS A 250 27.98 11.19 7.98
N SER A 251 27.60 12.19 8.76
CA SER A 251 26.37 12.14 9.58
C SER A 251 25.13 12.67 8.86
N ARG A 252 25.31 13.49 7.82
CA ARG A 252 24.17 14.17 7.15
C ARG A 252 24.25 14.05 5.64
N LEU A 253 23.05 13.89 5.03
CA LEU A 253 22.87 13.97 3.59
C LEU A 253 21.96 15.18 3.23
N LEU A 254 22.14 15.71 2.02
CA LEU A 254 21.30 16.75 1.47
C LEU A 254 20.30 16.13 0.51
N MET A 255 18.99 16.33 0.78
CA MET A 255 17.92 15.95 -0.12
C MET A 255 17.25 17.19 -0.68
N THR A 256 17.28 17.33 -2.00
CA THR A 256 16.60 18.39 -2.73
C THR A 256 15.42 17.80 -3.49
N LEU A 257 14.22 18.26 -3.18
CA LEU A 257 12.98 17.90 -3.84
C LEU A 257 12.71 18.91 -4.94
N GLU A 258 12.53 18.44 -6.17
CA GLU A 258 12.23 19.28 -7.33
C GLU A 258 10.85 18.92 -7.87
N THR A 259 9.92 19.85 -7.88
CA THR A 259 8.58 19.65 -8.43
C THR A 259 8.10 20.86 -9.22
N ALA A 260 7.33 20.58 -10.26
CA ALA A 260 6.62 21.58 -11.05
C ALA A 260 5.09 21.52 -10.84
N ASP A 261 4.62 20.60 -9.98
CA ASP A 261 3.22 20.45 -9.63
C ASP A 261 2.88 21.34 -8.42
N PRO A 262 1.87 22.24 -8.54
CA PRO A 262 1.49 23.15 -7.47
C PRO A 262 0.95 22.43 -6.22
N ASN A 263 0.22 21.30 -6.40
CA ASN A 263 -0.36 20.54 -5.29
C ASN A 263 0.73 19.83 -4.48
N GLU A 264 1.69 19.21 -5.19
CA GLU A 264 2.82 18.57 -4.53
C GLU A 264 3.72 19.63 -3.85
N ALA A 265 3.95 20.77 -4.49
CA ALA A 265 4.75 21.85 -3.91
C ALA A 265 4.16 22.38 -2.59
N GLU A 266 2.83 22.53 -2.52
CA GLU A 266 2.12 22.93 -1.30
C GLU A 266 2.19 21.81 -0.23
N GLY A 267 2.04 20.55 -0.63
CA GLY A 267 2.13 19.39 0.26
C GLY A 267 3.51 19.18 0.88
N TRP A 268 4.59 19.61 0.20
CA TRP A 268 5.97 19.54 0.72
C TRP A 268 6.32 20.61 1.74
N LEU A 269 5.52 21.66 1.87
CA LEU A 269 5.77 22.69 2.88
C LEU A 269 5.56 22.12 4.30
N PRO A 270 6.30 22.59 5.30
CA PRO A 270 6.12 22.18 6.68
C PRO A 270 4.68 22.38 7.16
N GLY A 271 4.09 21.32 7.72
CA GLY A 271 2.66 21.24 8.03
C GLY A 271 1.79 20.66 6.91
N GLY A 272 2.35 20.41 5.73
CA GLY A 272 1.67 19.69 4.65
C GLY A 272 1.70 18.18 4.86
N VAL A 273 0.76 17.47 4.20
CA VAL A 273 0.61 16.01 4.32
C VAL A 273 1.84 15.28 3.80
N LEU A 274 2.35 15.66 2.62
CA LEU A 274 3.52 15.01 2.02
C LEU A 274 4.78 15.17 2.88
N HIS A 275 4.96 16.35 3.49
CA HIS A 275 6.08 16.61 4.38
C HIS A 275 6.01 15.72 5.63
N THR A 276 4.84 15.63 6.27
CA THR A 276 4.64 14.79 7.45
C THR A 276 4.86 13.30 7.14
N ASP A 277 4.28 12.83 6.04
CA ASP A 277 4.46 11.45 5.58
C ASP A 277 5.93 11.13 5.27
N LEU A 278 6.65 12.08 4.61
CA LEU A 278 8.08 11.92 4.33
C LEU A 278 8.90 11.77 5.61
N LEU A 279 8.65 12.58 6.63
CA LEU A 279 9.37 12.49 7.90
C LEU A 279 9.18 11.12 8.55
N VAL A 280 7.94 10.58 8.53
CA VAL A 280 7.65 9.24 9.05
C VAL A 280 8.39 8.17 8.25
N LEU A 281 8.36 8.24 6.91
CA LEU A 281 9.07 7.29 6.05
C LEU A 281 10.59 7.36 6.25
N LEU A 282 11.15 8.55 6.41
CA LEU A 282 12.58 8.73 6.72
C LEU A 282 12.93 8.14 8.09
N ARG A 283 12.05 8.31 9.09
CA ARG A 283 12.25 7.69 10.40
C ARG A 283 12.36 6.17 10.32
N VAL A 284 11.46 5.54 9.58
CA VAL A 284 11.50 4.08 9.39
C VAL A 284 12.69 3.64 8.54
N TYR A 285 13.03 4.41 7.50
CA TYR A 285 14.11 4.03 6.59
C TYR A 285 15.51 4.31 7.15
N LEU A 286 15.77 5.53 7.62
CA LEU A 286 17.09 5.95 8.11
C LEU A 286 17.25 5.74 9.63
N GLY A 287 16.16 5.89 10.39
CA GLY A 287 16.21 5.86 11.85
C GLY A 287 17.13 6.96 12.39
N TYR A 288 18.11 6.55 13.20
CA TYR A 288 19.12 7.42 13.80
C TYR A 288 20.48 7.40 13.07
N ARG A 289 20.57 6.70 11.94
CA ARG A 289 21.86 6.48 11.24
C ARG A 289 22.37 7.72 10.54
N SER A 290 21.48 8.56 10.03
CA SER A 290 21.86 9.74 9.25
C SER A 290 20.79 10.82 9.36
N ASP A 291 21.22 12.06 9.47
CA ASP A 291 20.38 13.24 9.38
C ASP A 291 20.11 13.57 7.92
N VAL A 292 19.03 14.29 7.66
CA VAL A 292 18.68 14.71 6.29
C VAL A 292 18.35 16.19 6.28
N ARG A 293 19.10 16.96 5.53
CA ARG A 293 18.78 18.36 5.23
C ARG A 293 17.83 18.40 4.06
N LEU A 294 16.64 18.96 4.27
CA LEU A 294 15.58 19.02 3.28
C LEU A 294 15.56 20.37 2.57
N ARG A 295 15.53 20.34 1.24
CA ARG A 295 15.34 21.52 0.39
C ARG A 295 14.25 21.25 -0.63
N LEU A 296 13.49 22.28 -0.97
CA LEU A 296 12.47 22.25 -2.00
C LEU A 296 12.84 23.24 -3.10
N THR A 297 12.91 22.77 -4.33
CA THR A 297 13.13 23.59 -5.51
C THR A 297 11.83 23.63 -6.31
N VAL A 298 11.28 24.84 -6.47
CA VAL A 298 10.05 25.07 -7.23
C VAL A 298 10.28 26.14 -8.30
N PRO A 299 9.60 26.03 -9.45
CA PRO A 299 9.58 27.11 -10.44
C PRO A 299 8.97 28.39 -9.85
N VAL A 300 9.55 29.53 -10.14
CA VAL A 300 9.10 30.85 -9.64
C VAL A 300 7.63 31.13 -9.98
N ARG A 301 7.13 30.60 -11.08
CA ARG A 301 5.72 30.73 -11.52
C ARG A 301 4.71 30.13 -10.54
N LEU A 302 5.11 29.19 -9.69
CA LEU A 302 4.25 28.55 -8.70
C LEU A 302 4.19 29.28 -7.36
N LEU A 303 5.07 30.26 -7.16
CA LEU A 303 5.13 30.98 -5.91
C LEU A 303 3.99 32.02 -5.86
N PRO A 304 3.26 32.09 -4.73
CA PRO A 304 2.22 33.09 -4.55
C PRO A 304 2.82 34.48 -4.49
N GLU A 305 2.15 35.46 -5.09
CA GLU A 305 2.53 36.87 -4.89
C GLU A 305 2.42 37.22 -3.39
N PRO A 306 3.40 37.95 -2.85
CA PRO A 306 3.40 38.35 -1.46
C PRO A 306 2.25 39.31 -1.17
N ARG A 307 1.15 38.80 -0.62
CA ARG A 307 -0.03 39.58 -0.20
C ARG A 307 -0.29 39.35 1.28
N LEU A 308 -0.48 40.42 2.04
CA LEU A 308 -0.96 40.36 3.41
C LEU A 308 -2.49 40.16 3.37
N GLY A 309 -2.96 38.98 3.65
CA GLY A 309 -4.41 38.65 3.64
C GLY A 309 -4.71 37.40 4.44
N LYS A 310 -5.99 37.22 4.80
CA LYS A 310 -6.49 36.01 5.52
C LYS A 310 -6.60 34.75 4.66
N GLY A 311 -6.29 34.83 3.35
CA GLY A 311 -6.37 33.71 2.41
C GLY A 311 -5.21 32.73 2.58
N ARG A 312 -4.46 32.37 1.57
CA ARG A 312 -3.28 31.49 1.69
C ARG A 312 -2.16 32.20 2.45
N PRO A 313 -1.75 31.73 3.65
CA PRO A 313 -0.70 32.40 4.40
C PRO A 313 0.63 32.25 3.68
N VAL A 314 1.22 33.38 3.31
CA VAL A 314 2.59 33.42 2.79
C VAL A 314 3.54 33.15 3.96
N GLN A 315 4.32 32.07 3.86
CA GLN A 315 5.29 31.70 4.88
C GLN A 315 6.59 32.50 4.66
N LEU A 316 6.95 33.33 5.65
CA LEU A 316 8.19 34.12 5.61
C LEU A 316 9.42 33.19 5.54
N GLY A 317 10.34 33.49 4.62
CA GLY A 317 11.54 32.66 4.40
C GLY A 317 11.32 31.36 3.62
N ARG A 318 10.07 31.04 3.22
CA ARG A 318 9.73 29.83 2.46
C ARG A 318 8.99 30.14 1.16
N THR A 319 7.82 30.73 1.22
CA THR A 319 7.01 31.07 0.04
C THR A 319 6.93 32.58 -0.23
N GLY A 320 7.28 33.41 0.78
CA GLY A 320 7.26 34.84 0.68
C GLY A 320 8.55 35.37 0.05
N LEU A 321 8.48 35.82 -1.20
CA LEU A 321 9.58 36.49 -1.91
C LEU A 321 9.21 37.92 -2.20
N LEU A 322 10.03 38.82 -1.70
CA LEU A 322 9.97 40.25 -2.06
C LEU A 322 10.55 40.44 -3.48
N GLY A 323 9.87 41.23 -4.30
CA GLY A 323 10.32 41.51 -5.66
C GLY A 323 9.83 40.58 -6.75
N LEU A 324 8.84 39.73 -6.46
CA LEU A 324 8.17 38.91 -7.44
C LEU A 324 7.22 39.77 -8.28
N LYS A 325 7.56 40.00 -9.55
CA LYS A 325 6.68 40.68 -10.51
C LYS A 325 6.29 39.75 -11.61
N ALA A 326 4.97 39.49 -11.77
CA ALA A 326 4.41 38.69 -12.87
C ALA A 326 5.10 37.32 -13.09
N GLY A 327 5.41 36.60 -12.00
CA GLY A 327 6.00 35.24 -12.09
C GLY A 327 7.50 35.24 -12.45
N LYS A 328 8.19 36.36 -12.42
CA LYS A 328 9.64 36.45 -12.66
C LYS A 328 10.35 37.12 -11.50
N LEU A 329 11.48 36.54 -11.11
CA LEU A 329 12.40 37.20 -10.19
C LEU A 329 13.21 38.29 -10.93
N SER A 330 13.51 39.38 -10.22
CA SER A 330 14.34 40.50 -10.74
C SER A 330 15.72 40.06 -11.25
N ASN A 331 16.19 38.86 -10.81
CA ASN A 331 17.52 38.32 -11.14
C ASN A 331 17.47 37.30 -12.32
N GLY A 332 16.36 37.15 -13.03
CA GLY A 332 16.22 36.23 -14.16
C GLY A 332 16.23 34.75 -13.77
N ARG A 333 16.18 34.41 -12.48
CA ARG A 333 16.10 32.99 -12.02
C ARG A 333 14.72 32.42 -12.29
N GLU A 334 14.67 31.22 -12.86
CA GLU A 334 13.44 30.50 -13.17
C GLU A 334 12.95 29.62 -12.03
N SER A 335 13.84 29.23 -11.11
CA SER A 335 13.53 28.36 -9.97
C SER A 335 14.06 28.95 -8.66
N LEU A 336 13.38 28.64 -7.57
CA LEU A 336 13.78 28.97 -6.23
C LEU A 336 13.97 27.71 -5.40
N THR A 337 15.07 27.67 -4.64
CA THR A 337 15.32 26.62 -3.66
C THR A 337 15.12 27.16 -2.25
N VAL A 338 14.23 26.50 -1.50
CA VAL A 338 13.84 26.87 -0.14
C VAL A 338 14.28 25.78 0.82
N SER A 339 14.75 26.14 2.01
CA SER A 339 15.04 25.18 3.08
C SER A 339 13.73 24.77 3.78
N LEU A 340 13.50 23.45 3.85
CA LEU A 340 12.37 22.90 4.59
C LEU A 340 12.75 22.56 6.04
N GLY A 341 14.04 22.51 6.35
CA GLY A 341 14.58 22.16 7.66
C GLY A 341 15.49 20.93 7.61
N CYS A 342 15.75 20.36 8.76
CA CYS A 342 16.61 19.20 8.91
C CYS A 342 15.88 18.10 9.70
N TYR A 343 15.89 16.86 9.14
CA TYR A 343 15.49 15.70 9.87
C TYR A 343 16.66 15.20 10.73
N GLU A 344 16.49 15.15 12.06
CA GLU A 344 17.55 14.74 13.02
C GLU A 344 17.34 13.32 13.56
N GLY A 345 16.41 12.57 13.00
CA GLY A 345 16.13 11.20 13.43
C GLY A 345 15.56 11.11 14.84
N LEU A 346 16.09 10.13 15.60
CA LEU A 346 15.65 9.80 16.97
C LEU A 346 16.51 10.47 18.04
N LYS A 347 17.19 11.56 17.73
CA LYS A 347 18.00 12.28 18.71
C LYS A 347 17.14 12.82 19.86
N CYS A 348 17.68 12.73 21.08
CA CYS A 348 16.99 13.17 22.26
C CYS A 348 16.69 14.69 22.24
N ALA A 349 15.55 15.10 22.78
CA ALA A 349 15.01 16.46 22.74
C ALA A 349 15.79 17.52 23.55
N ALA A 350 17.00 17.25 23.97
CA ALA A 350 17.77 18.09 24.92
C ALA A 350 18.43 19.36 24.35
N LEU A 351 18.32 19.62 23.04
CA LEU A 351 18.94 20.82 22.44
C LEU A 351 17.85 21.81 22.00
N PRO A 352 18.03 23.11 22.23
CA PRO A 352 17.10 24.12 21.75
C PRO A 352 17.02 24.08 20.21
N PRO A 353 15.89 24.42 19.61
CA PRO A 353 15.76 24.46 18.16
C PRO A 353 16.78 25.44 17.57
N ALA A 354 17.60 24.96 16.66
CA ALA A 354 18.48 25.81 15.90
C ALA A 354 17.65 26.68 14.93
N GLU A 355 18.20 27.80 14.50
CA GLU A 355 17.56 28.82 13.66
C GLU A 355 17.03 28.28 12.30
N ASP A 356 17.45 27.07 11.89
CA ASP A 356 17.09 26.47 10.60
C ASP A 356 15.84 25.53 10.63
N GLY A 357 15.12 25.45 11.74
CA GLY A 357 13.95 24.56 11.90
C GLY A 357 14.33 23.06 11.90
N HIS A 358 14.53 22.51 13.09
CA HIS A 358 14.81 21.08 13.26
C HIS A 358 13.52 20.34 13.60
N TYR A 359 13.28 19.22 12.89
CA TYR A 359 12.13 18.37 13.11
C TYR A 359 12.54 17.16 13.95
N ARG A 360 11.89 16.99 15.10
CA ARG A 360 12.08 15.87 16.02
C ARG A 360 10.79 15.10 16.15
N PHE A 361 10.92 13.80 16.31
CA PHE A 361 9.80 12.95 16.70
C PHE A 361 9.87 12.76 18.21
N GLU A 362 8.80 13.13 18.89
CA GLU A 362 8.57 12.83 20.31
C GLU A 362 8.18 11.36 20.49
#